data_fdd205861b1c45961009d6850e03f4a5
#
_entry.id   fdd205861b1c45961009d6850e03f4a5
#
_cell.length_a   1.000
_cell.length_b   1.000
_cell.length_c   1.000
_cell.angle_alpha   90.00
_cell.angle_beta   90.00
_cell.angle_gamma   90.00
#
_symmetry.space_group_name_H-M   'P 1'
#
loop_
_entity.id
_entity.type
_entity.pdbx_description
1 polymer ?
#
loop_
_entity_poly.entity_id
_entity_poly.type
_entity_poly.pdbx_seq_one_letter_code
_entity_poly.pdbx_strand_id
1 'polypeptide(L)'
;FIRVTDNGCGIERDQLPTAFLRHATSKIEDADDLNHIASLGFRGEALSSIAAVSRVEIITKRKENLTGTRMVLEGAREQSIDEIGAPDGTTFLMRNLFFNTPVRRKFLKQPATEGSYITDLMEHLALSRPDISFKFVLGNQTRFHTSGNGDLREVIYRIYGREIAAELGPIQIKVEGYLGKPVLVRSNRNFEIYFINGRFIRSGVIAKAIEEGYKQYLMQHKFPLCVLHITMDTETVDVNVHPSKMDVRFSDGMAFARMLSEKIA
;
A
#
# COMPACT_ATOMS: atom_id res chain seq x y z
N PHE A 1 -17.15 1.02 -8.95
CA PHE A 1 -16.84 -0.41 -8.86
C PHE A 1 -15.36 -0.63 -8.58
N ILE A 2 -15.06 -1.36 -7.52
CA ILE A 2 -13.71 -1.80 -7.17
C ILE A 2 -13.73 -3.31 -6.98
N ARG A 3 -12.76 -4.01 -7.56
CA ARG A 3 -12.54 -5.45 -7.37
C ARG A 3 -11.10 -5.68 -6.94
N VAL A 4 -10.93 -6.42 -5.87
CA VAL A 4 -9.63 -6.92 -5.40
C VAL A 4 -9.71 -8.43 -5.36
N THR A 5 -8.76 -9.11 -5.99
CA THR A 5 -8.68 -10.58 -5.98
C THR A 5 -7.28 -10.97 -5.54
N ASP A 6 -7.18 -11.86 -4.57
CA ASP A 6 -5.94 -12.43 -4.06
C ASP A 6 -5.95 -13.95 -4.10
N ASN A 7 -4.80 -14.55 -3.99
CA ASN A 7 -4.57 -15.97 -3.84
C ASN A 7 -4.09 -16.33 -2.41
N GLY A 8 -4.59 -15.60 -1.41
CA GLY A 8 -4.27 -15.80 0.00
C GLY A 8 -4.93 -17.05 0.60
N CYS A 9 -4.94 -17.13 1.92
CA CYS A 9 -5.46 -18.29 2.65
C CYS A 9 -6.98 -18.46 2.57
N GLY A 10 -7.72 -17.45 2.08
CA GLY A 10 -9.19 -17.45 2.13
C GLY A 10 -9.75 -17.25 3.54
N ILE A 11 -11.08 -17.25 3.63
CA ILE A 11 -11.82 -17.07 4.89
C ILE A 11 -12.82 -18.20 5.02
N GLU A 12 -12.92 -18.81 6.22
CA GLU A 12 -13.92 -19.82 6.51
C GLU A 12 -15.34 -19.23 6.49
N ARG A 13 -16.31 -20.07 6.10
CA ARG A 13 -17.71 -19.67 5.98
C ARG A 13 -18.28 -19.11 7.29
N ASP A 14 -17.97 -19.72 8.41
CA ASP A 14 -18.44 -19.32 9.74
C ASP A 14 -17.75 -18.03 10.24
N GLN A 15 -16.56 -17.71 9.75
CA GLN A 15 -15.81 -16.50 10.06
C GLN A 15 -16.23 -15.29 9.22
N LEU A 16 -16.90 -15.48 8.08
CA LEU A 16 -17.28 -14.39 7.18
C LEU A 16 -18.15 -13.33 7.85
N PRO A 17 -19.22 -13.65 8.58
CA PRO A 17 -20.02 -12.63 9.26
C PRO A 17 -19.19 -11.83 10.28
N THR A 18 -18.31 -12.51 11.02
CA THR A 18 -17.43 -11.90 12.02
C THR A 18 -16.44 -10.94 11.37
N ALA A 19 -15.89 -11.26 10.20
CA ALA A 19 -14.92 -10.41 9.49
C ALA A 19 -15.48 -9.01 9.16
N PHE A 20 -16.79 -8.83 9.10
CA PHE A 20 -17.46 -7.55 8.86
C PHE A 20 -17.91 -6.84 10.14
N LEU A 21 -17.66 -7.39 11.32
CA LEU A 21 -17.91 -6.69 12.58
C LEU A 21 -16.82 -5.66 12.86
N ARG A 22 -17.18 -4.63 13.63
CA ARG A 22 -16.19 -3.65 14.08
C ARG A 22 -15.24 -4.29 15.08
N HIS A 23 -13.97 -3.93 14.99
CA HIS A 23 -12.89 -4.43 15.84
C HIS A 23 -12.59 -5.94 15.69
N ALA A 24 -13.19 -6.61 14.71
CA ALA A 24 -12.85 -7.99 14.38
C ALA A 24 -11.54 -8.02 13.60
N THR A 25 -10.51 -8.60 14.19
CA THR A 25 -9.19 -8.75 13.56
C THR A 25 -8.57 -10.09 13.94
N SER A 26 -7.91 -10.73 12.99
CA SER A 26 -7.10 -11.93 13.18
C SER A 26 -5.61 -11.61 13.39
N LYS A 27 -5.25 -10.33 13.54
CA LYS A 27 -3.85 -9.85 13.48
C LYS A 27 -3.34 -9.32 14.81
N ILE A 28 -4.20 -9.19 15.81
CA ILE A 28 -3.88 -8.73 17.16
C ILE A 28 -4.69 -9.58 18.12
N GLU A 29 -4.02 -10.22 19.06
CA GLU A 29 -4.63 -11.03 20.11
C GLU A 29 -4.51 -10.33 21.47
N ASP A 30 -3.41 -9.59 21.70
CA ASP A 30 -3.16 -8.88 22.94
C ASP A 30 -2.59 -7.46 22.74
N ALA A 31 -2.38 -6.74 23.85
CA ALA A 31 -1.89 -5.37 23.83
C ALA A 31 -0.41 -5.24 23.40
N ASP A 32 0.39 -6.28 23.59
CA ASP A 32 1.80 -6.28 23.20
C ASP A 32 1.96 -6.38 21.68
N ASP A 33 1.03 -7.02 20.98
CA ASP A 33 1.00 -7.08 19.51
C ASP A 33 0.94 -5.68 18.89
N LEU A 34 0.40 -4.68 19.61
CA LEU A 34 0.34 -3.29 19.14
C LEU A 34 1.72 -2.66 18.99
N ASN A 35 2.72 -3.14 19.74
CA ASN A 35 4.09 -2.66 19.67
C ASN A 35 4.89 -3.31 18.52
N HIS A 36 4.41 -4.45 17.98
CA HIS A 36 5.10 -5.26 16.99
C HIS A 36 4.31 -5.45 15.69
N ILE A 37 3.52 -4.43 15.28
CA ILE A 37 2.65 -4.49 14.11
C ILE A 37 3.48 -4.64 12.82
N ALA A 38 3.55 -5.85 12.30
CA ALA A 38 4.15 -6.16 10.99
C ALA A 38 3.17 -6.02 9.81
N SER A 39 1.85 -5.94 10.08
CA SER A 39 0.81 -5.87 9.05
C SER A 39 0.42 -4.44 8.71
N LEU A 40 0.02 -4.18 7.45
CA LEU A 40 -0.45 -2.86 7.00
C LEU A 40 -1.80 -2.46 7.62
N GLY A 41 -2.63 -3.43 8.04
CA GLY A 41 -3.92 -3.21 8.68
C GLY A 41 -4.10 -4.11 9.89
N PHE A 42 -4.56 -3.57 11.02
CA PHE A 42 -4.70 -4.30 12.28
C PHE A 42 -5.95 -3.93 13.10
N ARG A 43 -6.64 -2.82 12.78
CA ARG A 43 -7.74 -2.27 13.61
C ARG A 43 -9.08 -3.00 13.46
N GLY A 44 -9.24 -3.91 12.50
CA GLY A 44 -10.50 -4.62 12.27
C GLY A 44 -11.67 -3.73 11.86
N GLU A 45 -11.42 -2.55 11.25
CA GLU A 45 -12.47 -1.58 10.95
C GLU A 45 -12.69 -1.37 9.43
N ALA A 46 -11.76 -1.82 8.58
CA ALA A 46 -11.81 -1.52 7.16
C ALA A 46 -13.02 -2.18 6.48
N LEU A 47 -13.22 -3.48 6.65
CA LEU A 47 -14.31 -4.21 6.01
C LEU A 47 -15.68 -3.75 6.51
N SER A 48 -15.84 -3.54 7.83
CA SER A 48 -17.08 -3.03 8.42
C SER A 48 -17.43 -1.63 7.91
N SER A 49 -16.43 -0.74 7.79
CA SER A 49 -16.62 0.63 7.29
C SER A 49 -16.98 0.66 5.81
N ILE A 50 -16.36 -0.19 4.98
CA ILE A 50 -16.69 -0.32 3.56
C ILE A 50 -18.08 -0.88 3.37
N ALA A 51 -18.43 -1.97 4.07
CA ALA A 51 -19.74 -2.60 3.99
C ALA A 51 -20.87 -1.66 4.41
N ALA A 52 -20.64 -0.80 5.40
CA ALA A 52 -21.64 0.16 5.88
C ALA A 52 -22.09 1.18 4.82
N VAL A 53 -21.25 1.50 3.85
CA VAL A 53 -21.50 2.58 2.87
C VAL A 53 -21.53 2.11 1.42
N SER A 54 -21.53 0.81 1.17
CA SER A 54 -21.47 0.22 -0.17
C SER A 54 -22.25 -1.08 -0.27
N ARG A 55 -22.37 -1.60 -1.49
CA ARG A 55 -22.76 -2.99 -1.77
C ARG A 55 -21.49 -3.81 -1.92
N VAL A 56 -21.34 -4.81 -1.06
CA VAL A 56 -20.18 -5.70 -1.02
C VAL A 56 -20.59 -7.10 -1.41
N GLU A 57 -19.78 -7.71 -2.26
CA GLU A 57 -19.83 -9.12 -2.56
C GLU A 57 -18.42 -9.68 -2.28
N ILE A 58 -18.36 -10.70 -1.44
CA ILE A 58 -17.12 -11.43 -1.16
C ILE A 58 -17.27 -12.86 -1.61
N ILE A 59 -16.27 -13.35 -2.32
CA ILE A 59 -16.16 -14.73 -2.77
C ILE A 59 -14.83 -15.24 -2.22
N THR A 60 -14.86 -16.29 -1.43
CA THR A 60 -13.64 -16.78 -0.78
C THR A 60 -13.64 -18.30 -0.67
N LYS A 61 -12.45 -18.89 -0.75
CA LYS A 61 -12.23 -20.32 -0.57
C LYS A 61 -10.89 -20.57 0.07
N ARG A 62 -10.85 -21.40 1.09
CA ARG A 62 -9.60 -21.94 1.62
C ARG A 62 -9.13 -23.11 0.78
N LYS A 63 -7.82 -23.33 0.76
CA LYS A 63 -7.21 -24.40 -0.04
C LYS A 63 -7.69 -25.79 0.38
N GLU A 64 -8.02 -25.97 1.66
CA GLU A 64 -8.47 -27.23 2.24
C GLU A 64 -9.93 -27.55 1.89
N ASN A 65 -10.72 -26.54 1.46
CA ASN A 65 -12.13 -26.68 1.21
C ASN A 65 -12.41 -27.03 -0.28
N LEU A 66 -13.39 -27.92 -0.51
CA LEU A 66 -13.81 -28.29 -1.87
C LEU A 66 -14.55 -27.15 -2.56
N THR A 67 -15.38 -26.44 -1.79
CA THR A 67 -16.23 -25.35 -2.27
C THR A 67 -15.87 -24.06 -1.57
N GLY A 68 -16.19 -22.93 -2.21
CA GLY A 68 -16.06 -21.61 -1.64
C GLY A 68 -17.38 -21.09 -1.14
N THR A 69 -17.34 -19.92 -0.52
CA THR A 69 -18.49 -19.19 -0.01
C THR A 69 -18.60 -17.84 -0.71
N ARG A 70 -19.81 -17.50 -1.12
CA ARG A 70 -20.17 -16.16 -1.58
C ARG A 70 -21.09 -15.53 -0.56
N MET A 71 -20.74 -14.32 -0.11
CA MET A 71 -21.58 -13.52 0.78
C MET A 71 -21.85 -12.16 0.16
N VAL A 72 -23.09 -11.70 0.26
CA VAL A 72 -23.53 -10.39 -0.25
C VAL A 72 -24.03 -9.54 0.90
N LEU A 73 -23.52 -8.30 0.97
CA LEU A 73 -23.95 -7.31 1.95
C LEU A 73 -24.38 -6.01 1.25
N GLU A 74 -25.41 -5.35 1.80
CA GLU A 74 -25.82 -4.02 1.41
C GLU A 74 -26.00 -3.13 2.63
N GLY A 75 -25.15 -2.07 2.77
CA GLY A 75 -25.18 -1.19 3.92
C GLY A 75 -24.93 -1.93 5.25
N ALA A 76 -23.98 -2.86 5.26
CA ALA A 76 -23.62 -3.77 6.35
C ALA A 76 -24.71 -4.80 6.72
N ARG A 77 -25.77 -4.95 5.94
CA ARG A 77 -26.79 -5.98 6.17
C ARG A 77 -26.53 -7.15 5.23
N GLU A 78 -26.44 -8.35 5.77
CA GLU A 78 -26.35 -9.58 4.99
C GLU A 78 -27.62 -9.76 4.15
N GLN A 79 -27.43 -10.04 2.87
CA GLN A 79 -28.49 -10.34 1.91
C GLN A 79 -28.54 -11.83 1.59
N SER A 80 -27.37 -12.44 1.41
CA SER A 80 -27.25 -13.89 1.19
C SER A 80 -25.86 -14.38 1.56
N ILE A 81 -25.78 -15.68 1.89
CA ILE A 81 -24.55 -16.44 2.06
C ILE A 81 -24.73 -17.81 1.42
N ASP A 82 -24.04 -18.02 0.31
CA ASP A 82 -24.24 -19.16 -0.58
C ASP A 82 -22.94 -19.95 -0.74
N GLU A 83 -23.05 -21.24 -0.98
CA GLU A 83 -21.93 -22.09 -1.36
C GLU A 83 -21.75 -22.05 -2.88
N ILE A 84 -20.52 -21.86 -3.36
CA ILE A 84 -20.19 -21.77 -4.78
C ILE A 84 -18.85 -22.42 -5.12
N GLY A 85 -18.63 -22.71 -6.40
CA GLY A 85 -17.30 -23.00 -6.92
C GLY A 85 -16.46 -21.72 -6.98
N ALA A 86 -15.27 -21.72 -6.37
CA ALA A 86 -14.36 -20.59 -6.37
C ALA A 86 -12.90 -21.04 -6.39
N PRO A 87 -11.98 -20.22 -6.93
CA PRO A 87 -10.54 -20.44 -6.75
C PRO A 87 -10.11 -20.18 -5.30
N ASP A 88 -8.95 -20.70 -4.92
CA ASP A 88 -8.33 -20.42 -3.62
C ASP A 88 -8.03 -18.93 -3.45
N GLY A 89 -8.19 -18.41 -2.23
CA GLY A 89 -8.04 -17.00 -1.92
C GLY A 89 -9.36 -16.24 -1.80
N THR A 90 -9.31 -14.92 -2.00
CA THR A 90 -10.48 -14.07 -1.82
C THR A 90 -10.67 -13.11 -2.99
N THR A 91 -11.89 -12.96 -3.44
CA THR A 91 -12.33 -11.89 -4.34
C THR A 91 -13.32 -11.00 -3.60
N PHE A 92 -12.96 -9.72 -3.48
CA PHE A 92 -13.76 -8.69 -2.85
C PHE A 92 -14.24 -7.71 -3.93
N LEU A 93 -15.56 -7.53 -4.04
CA LEU A 93 -16.19 -6.63 -4.99
C LEU A 93 -16.98 -5.56 -4.23
N MET A 94 -16.71 -4.30 -4.51
CA MET A 94 -17.42 -3.17 -3.95
C MET A 94 -18.12 -2.39 -5.06
N ARG A 95 -19.41 -2.12 -4.88
CA ARG A 95 -20.23 -1.34 -5.81
C ARG A 95 -20.97 -0.25 -5.08
N ASN A 96 -21.33 0.80 -5.81
CA ASN A 96 -22.20 1.87 -5.35
C ASN A 96 -21.74 2.54 -4.05
N LEU A 97 -20.46 2.89 -3.97
CA LEU A 97 -19.88 3.58 -2.82
C LEU A 97 -20.72 4.82 -2.46
N PHE A 98 -21.04 4.97 -1.17
CA PHE A 98 -21.87 6.04 -0.61
C PHE A 98 -23.32 6.09 -1.14
N PHE A 99 -23.90 4.96 -1.56
CA PHE A 99 -25.29 4.92 -2.04
C PHE A 99 -26.28 5.38 -0.96
N ASN A 100 -26.00 5.09 0.30
CA ASN A 100 -26.81 5.43 1.47
C ASN A 100 -26.31 6.65 2.26
N THR A 101 -25.26 7.32 1.79
CA THR A 101 -24.66 8.50 2.42
C THR A 101 -24.43 9.61 1.39
N PRO A 102 -25.51 10.27 0.90
CA PRO A 102 -25.45 11.21 -0.21
C PRO A 102 -24.55 12.43 0.06
N VAL A 103 -24.41 12.83 1.32
CA VAL A 103 -23.49 13.93 1.71
C VAL A 103 -22.05 13.50 1.42
N ARG A 104 -21.63 12.30 1.82
CA ARG A 104 -20.27 11.78 1.54
C ARG A 104 -20.03 11.64 0.04
N ARG A 105 -21.05 11.19 -0.71
CA ARG A 105 -20.95 11.04 -2.16
C ARG A 105 -20.62 12.37 -2.88
N LYS A 106 -21.08 13.52 -2.37
CA LYS A 106 -20.76 14.84 -2.93
C LYS A 106 -19.29 15.24 -2.78
N PHE A 107 -18.54 14.62 -1.84
CA PHE A 107 -17.11 14.88 -1.66
C PHE A 107 -16.21 14.07 -2.59
N LEU A 108 -16.74 13.06 -3.28
CA LEU A 108 -15.98 12.36 -4.32
C LEU A 108 -15.58 13.35 -5.42
N LYS A 109 -14.33 13.26 -5.80
CA LYS A 109 -13.80 14.04 -6.93
C LYS A 109 -14.28 13.45 -8.26
N GLN A 110 -13.87 14.09 -9.36
CA GLN A 110 -14.12 13.53 -10.68
C GLN A 110 -13.48 12.15 -10.82
N PRO A 111 -14.08 11.20 -11.57
CA PRO A 111 -13.56 9.84 -11.71
C PRO A 111 -12.09 9.76 -12.14
N ALA A 112 -11.63 10.69 -12.98
CA ALA A 112 -10.23 10.75 -13.40
C ALA A 112 -9.29 11.09 -12.22
N THR A 113 -9.71 12.02 -11.35
CA THR A 113 -8.94 12.41 -10.15
C THR A 113 -8.88 11.28 -9.13
N GLU A 114 -10.02 10.64 -8.84
CA GLU A 114 -10.04 9.46 -7.96
C GLU A 114 -9.20 8.31 -8.53
N GLY A 115 -9.28 8.10 -9.85
CA GLY A 115 -8.45 7.14 -10.56
C GLY A 115 -6.95 7.41 -10.42
N SER A 116 -6.53 8.68 -10.43
CA SER A 116 -5.13 9.05 -10.22
C SER A 116 -4.66 8.73 -8.79
N TYR A 117 -5.48 9.03 -7.77
CA TYR A 117 -5.15 8.68 -6.39
C TYR A 117 -5.05 7.16 -6.17
N ILE A 118 -5.93 6.38 -6.82
CA ILE A 118 -5.88 4.92 -6.75
C ILE A 118 -4.62 4.42 -7.47
N THR A 119 -4.25 5.00 -8.61
CA THR A 119 -3.03 4.65 -9.34
C THR A 119 -1.80 4.87 -8.47
N ASP A 120 -1.65 6.06 -7.89
CA ASP A 120 -0.55 6.40 -6.99
C ASP A 120 -0.44 5.42 -5.81
N LEU A 121 -1.58 5.09 -5.18
CA LEU A 121 -1.64 4.07 -4.12
C LEU A 121 -1.17 2.69 -4.61
N MET A 122 -1.62 2.24 -5.77
CA MET A 122 -1.28 0.94 -6.32
C MET A 122 0.19 0.84 -6.73
N GLU A 123 0.75 1.92 -7.25
CA GLU A 123 2.19 2.03 -7.53
C GLU A 123 3.01 1.89 -6.26
N HIS A 124 2.66 2.62 -5.18
CA HIS A 124 3.32 2.50 -3.90
C HIS A 124 3.20 1.10 -3.29
N LEU A 125 2.03 0.46 -3.38
CA LEU A 125 1.85 -0.92 -2.91
C LEU A 125 2.73 -1.91 -3.68
N ALA A 126 2.78 -1.80 -5.00
CA ALA A 126 3.63 -2.68 -5.82
C ALA A 126 5.13 -2.47 -5.53
N LEU A 127 5.57 -1.21 -5.38
CA LEU A 127 6.94 -0.89 -5.00
C LEU A 127 7.31 -1.36 -3.58
N SER A 128 6.34 -1.37 -2.65
CA SER A 128 6.58 -1.84 -1.26
C SER A 128 6.72 -3.35 -1.14
N ARG A 129 6.15 -4.12 -2.08
CA ARG A 129 6.10 -5.59 -2.07
C ARG A 129 6.47 -6.18 -3.43
N PRO A 130 7.76 -6.12 -3.81
CA PRO A 130 8.22 -6.71 -5.06
C PRO A 130 8.02 -8.23 -5.16
N ASP A 131 7.86 -8.88 -4.01
CA ASP A 131 7.57 -10.31 -3.84
C ASP A 131 6.12 -10.68 -4.19
N ILE A 132 5.24 -9.70 -4.39
CA ILE A 132 3.84 -9.91 -4.78
C ILE A 132 3.62 -9.49 -6.23
N SER A 133 2.96 -10.35 -7.01
CA SER A 133 2.51 -9.99 -8.35
C SER A 133 1.26 -9.12 -8.26
N PHE A 134 1.34 -7.88 -8.78
CA PHE A 134 0.23 -6.96 -8.88
C PHE A 134 -0.21 -6.81 -10.34
N LYS A 135 -1.49 -6.96 -10.60
CA LYS A 135 -2.11 -6.56 -11.85
C LYS A 135 -3.14 -5.47 -11.58
N PHE A 136 -2.82 -4.25 -11.98
CA PHE A 136 -3.70 -3.10 -11.79
C PHE A 136 -4.40 -2.73 -13.10
N VAL A 137 -5.73 -2.67 -13.05
CA VAL A 137 -6.60 -2.31 -14.17
C VAL A 137 -7.43 -1.10 -13.75
N LEU A 138 -7.39 -0.02 -14.52
CA LEU A 138 -8.24 1.16 -14.34
C LEU A 138 -9.09 1.36 -15.59
N GLY A 139 -10.42 1.33 -15.41
CA GLY A 139 -11.34 1.19 -16.53
C GLY A 139 -11.11 -0.13 -17.24
N ASN A 140 -10.91 -0.10 -18.55
CA ASN A 140 -10.63 -1.30 -19.36
C ASN A 140 -9.13 -1.44 -19.72
N GLN A 141 -8.24 -0.68 -19.08
CA GLN A 141 -6.83 -0.65 -19.41
C GLN A 141 -5.98 -1.19 -18.25
N THR A 142 -5.11 -2.15 -18.54
CA THR A 142 -4.06 -2.56 -17.61
C THR A 142 -3.02 -1.43 -17.53
N ARG A 143 -2.85 -0.87 -16.33
CA ARG A 143 -1.87 0.19 -16.05
C ARG A 143 -0.50 -0.39 -15.87
N PHE A 144 -0.38 -1.44 -15.06
CA PHE A 144 0.85 -2.20 -14.90
C PHE A 144 0.55 -3.64 -14.45
N HIS A 145 1.55 -4.50 -14.63
CA HIS A 145 1.55 -5.88 -14.14
C HIS A 145 2.98 -6.25 -13.75
N THR A 146 3.20 -6.57 -12.45
CA THR A 146 4.49 -7.00 -11.89
C THR A 146 4.54 -8.51 -11.75
N SER A 147 5.73 -9.07 -11.79
CA SER A 147 5.92 -10.53 -11.76
C SER A 147 5.80 -11.15 -10.36
N GLY A 148 6.12 -10.38 -9.29
CA GLY A 148 6.20 -10.89 -7.92
C GLY A 148 7.46 -11.73 -7.65
N ASN A 149 8.54 -11.47 -8.36
CA ASN A 149 9.81 -12.22 -8.26
C ASN A 149 10.78 -11.65 -7.22
N GLY A 150 10.38 -10.63 -6.46
CA GLY A 150 11.22 -9.95 -5.48
C GLY A 150 12.17 -8.90 -6.06
N ASP A 151 12.20 -8.72 -7.38
CA ASP A 151 13.07 -7.73 -8.03
C ASP A 151 12.40 -6.35 -8.06
N LEU A 152 12.83 -5.45 -7.17
CA LEU A 152 12.36 -4.07 -7.13
C LEU A 152 12.64 -3.31 -8.44
N ARG A 153 13.74 -3.62 -9.14
CA ARG A 153 14.07 -2.98 -10.41
C ARG A 153 13.07 -3.33 -11.50
N GLU A 154 12.60 -4.58 -11.51
CA GLU A 154 11.53 -5.01 -12.42
C GLU A 154 10.24 -4.24 -12.14
N VAL A 155 9.87 -4.05 -10.88
CA VAL A 155 8.69 -3.27 -10.51
C VAL A 155 8.82 -1.82 -10.95
N ILE A 156 9.96 -1.18 -10.72
CA ILE A 156 10.26 0.19 -11.19
C ILE A 156 10.14 0.29 -12.71
N TYR A 157 10.69 -0.69 -13.42
CA TYR A 157 10.59 -0.76 -14.89
C TYR A 157 9.13 -0.86 -15.37
N ARG A 158 8.30 -1.67 -14.71
CA ARG A 158 6.88 -1.83 -15.06
C ARG A 158 6.04 -0.60 -14.80
N ILE A 159 6.38 0.19 -13.79
CA ILE A 159 5.64 1.38 -13.40
C ILE A 159 6.13 2.61 -14.17
N TYR A 160 7.44 2.86 -14.19
CA TYR A 160 8.02 4.10 -14.69
C TYR A 160 8.69 3.97 -16.08
N GLY A 161 8.79 2.76 -16.61
CA GLY A 161 9.34 2.50 -17.92
C GLY A 161 10.87 2.33 -17.96
N ARG A 162 11.36 1.99 -19.15
CA ARG A 162 12.77 1.61 -19.39
C ARG A 162 13.75 2.74 -19.12
N GLU A 163 13.41 3.95 -19.55
CA GLU A 163 14.33 5.10 -19.47
C GLU A 163 14.64 5.43 -18.01
N ILE A 164 13.62 5.50 -17.16
CA ILE A 164 13.81 5.75 -15.73
C ILE A 164 14.58 4.60 -15.07
N ALA A 165 14.19 3.35 -15.31
CA ALA A 165 14.84 2.20 -14.69
C ALA A 165 16.33 2.05 -15.08
N ALA A 166 16.74 2.52 -16.28
CA ALA A 166 18.12 2.49 -16.74
C ALA A 166 19.02 3.52 -16.01
N GLU A 167 18.44 4.63 -15.55
CA GLU A 167 19.17 5.71 -14.88
C GLU A 167 19.15 5.61 -13.35
N LEU A 168 18.68 4.49 -12.79
CA LEU A 168 18.67 4.21 -11.36
C LEU A 168 19.84 3.31 -10.97
N GLY A 169 20.61 3.74 -9.96
CA GLY A 169 21.65 2.94 -9.31
C GLY A 169 21.16 2.29 -8.03
N PRO A 170 21.62 1.09 -7.69
CA PRO A 170 21.27 0.43 -6.44
C PRO A 170 21.93 1.12 -5.24
N ILE A 171 21.24 1.10 -4.08
CA ILE A 171 21.80 1.42 -2.78
C ILE A 171 21.59 0.25 -1.83
N GLN A 172 22.61 -0.11 -1.07
CA GLN A 172 22.54 -1.22 -0.10
C GLN A 172 23.24 -0.79 1.19
N ILE A 173 22.58 -0.96 2.30
CA ILE A 173 23.01 -1.04 3.72
C ILE A 173 21.87 -0.49 4.58
N LYS A 174 21.17 -1.27 5.44
CA LYS A 174 19.98 -0.85 6.24
C LYS A 174 18.94 -0.02 5.47
N VAL A 175 19.33 0.53 4.30
CA VAL A 175 18.52 1.20 3.29
C VAL A 175 18.80 0.50 1.99
N GLU A 176 17.81 -0.18 1.46
CA GLU A 176 17.90 -0.89 0.18
C GLU A 176 17.03 -0.17 -0.85
N GLY A 177 17.40 -0.19 -2.12
CA GLY A 177 16.60 0.40 -3.17
C GLY A 177 17.39 0.98 -4.31
N TYR A 178 16.87 2.06 -4.86
CA TYR A 178 17.43 2.69 -6.04
C TYR A 178 17.45 4.21 -5.93
N LEU A 179 18.57 4.78 -6.31
CA LEU A 179 18.79 6.22 -6.40
C LEU A 179 18.91 6.64 -7.87
N GLY A 180 18.20 7.69 -8.24
CA GLY A 180 18.29 8.29 -9.58
C GLY A 180 19.58 9.03 -9.78
N LYS A 181 20.23 8.84 -10.94
CA LYS A 181 21.34 9.70 -11.33
C LYS A 181 20.88 11.16 -11.41
N PRO A 182 21.79 12.14 -11.25
CA PRO A 182 21.47 13.57 -11.28
C PRO A 182 20.72 14.06 -12.54
N VAL A 183 20.72 13.29 -13.61
CA VAL A 183 19.94 13.58 -14.83
C VAL A 183 18.43 13.34 -14.63
N LEU A 184 18.04 12.51 -13.65
CA LEU A 184 16.65 12.22 -13.33
C LEU A 184 16.09 13.21 -12.30
N VAL A 185 16.05 14.49 -12.65
CA VAL A 185 15.51 15.52 -11.77
C VAL A 185 13.99 15.70 -11.96
N ARG A 186 13.33 16.10 -10.87
CA ARG A 186 11.90 16.38 -10.83
C ARG A 186 11.65 17.79 -10.26
N SER A 187 10.49 18.36 -10.58
CA SER A 187 10.06 19.66 -10.07
C SER A 187 9.35 19.60 -8.72
N ASN A 188 9.10 18.39 -8.21
CA ASN A 188 8.44 18.15 -6.93
C ASN A 188 8.94 16.83 -6.32
N ARG A 189 8.60 16.61 -5.03
CA ARG A 189 9.01 15.44 -4.23
C ARG A 189 8.18 14.18 -4.44
N ASN A 190 7.27 14.13 -5.40
CA ASN A 190 6.38 12.99 -5.58
C ASN A 190 7.12 11.71 -5.99
N PHE A 191 8.35 11.83 -6.46
CA PHE A 191 9.20 10.73 -6.86
C PHE A 191 10.30 10.40 -5.84
N GLU A 192 10.27 11.03 -4.67
CA GLU A 192 11.03 10.60 -3.50
C GLU A 192 10.18 9.59 -2.73
N ILE A 193 10.28 8.32 -3.14
CA ILE A 193 9.46 7.23 -2.63
C ILE A 193 10.27 6.45 -1.62
N TYR A 194 9.80 6.36 -0.38
CA TYR A 194 10.50 5.59 0.65
C TYR A 194 9.51 4.87 1.57
N PHE A 195 9.97 3.72 2.02
CA PHE A 195 9.23 2.81 2.88
C PHE A 195 10.02 2.58 4.16
N ILE A 196 9.36 2.52 5.31
CA ILE A 196 9.90 2.03 6.58
C ILE A 196 9.17 0.75 6.93
N ASN A 197 9.93 -0.35 7.07
CA ASN A 197 9.40 -1.68 7.36
C ASN A 197 8.23 -2.06 6.43
N GLY A 198 8.37 -1.80 5.12
CA GLY A 198 7.38 -2.08 4.09
C GLY A 198 6.21 -1.08 4.00
N ARG A 199 6.18 -0.05 4.85
CA ARG A 199 5.11 0.96 4.86
C ARG A 199 5.56 2.24 4.14
N PHE A 200 4.78 2.70 3.17
CA PHE A 200 4.99 4.00 2.52
C PHE A 200 4.87 5.15 3.52
N ILE A 201 5.89 6.03 3.52
CA ILE A 201 6.01 7.14 4.46
C ILE A 201 6.26 8.44 3.71
N ARG A 202 5.77 9.54 4.26
CA ARG A 202 6.16 10.91 3.88
C ARG A 202 6.76 11.59 5.11
N SER A 203 8.05 11.83 5.09
CA SER A 203 8.77 12.44 6.23
C SER A 203 9.67 13.57 5.76
N GLY A 204 9.52 14.73 6.37
CA GLY A 204 10.38 15.87 6.13
C GLY A 204 11.85 15.63 6.53
N VAL A 205 12.08 14.74 7.49
CA VAL A 205 13.43 14.34 7.93
C VAL A 205 14.12 13.54 6.83
N ILE A 206 13.43 12.55 6.27
CA ILE A 206 13.98 11.71 5.19
C ILE A 206 14.18 12.54 3.91
N ALA A 207 13.17 13.33 3.52
CA ALA A 207 13.26 14.18 2.32
C ALA A 207 14.48 15.11 2.39
N LYS A 208 14.66 15.82 3.51
CA LYS A 208 15.83 16.70 3.70
C LYS A 208 17.16 15.94 3.68
N ALA A 209 17.21 14.74 4.23
CA ALA A 209 18.42 13.92 4.22
C ALA A 209 18.78 13.46 2.79
N ILE A 210 17.78 13.08 2.00
CA ILE A 210 17.95 12.73 0.59
C ILE A 210 18.46 13.97 -0.19
N GLU A 211 17.79 15.10 -0.07
CA GLU A 211 18.16 16.35 -0.74
C GLU A 211 19.58 16.82 -0.36
N GLU A 212 19.97 16.69 0.92
CA GLU A 212 21.33 17.04 1.37
C GLU A 212 22.39 16.12 0.75
N GLY A 213 22.12 14.80 0.62
CA GLY A 213 23.01 13.88 -0.07
C GLY A 213 23.19 14.21 -1.56
N TYR A 214 22.16 14.75 -2.20
CA TYR A 214 22.21 15.21 -3.60
C TYR A 214 22.66 16.64 -3.80
N LYS A 215 22.94 17.40 -2.75
CA LYS A 215 23.19 18.85 -2.78
C LYS A 215 24.27 19.30 -3.77
N GLN A 216 25.31 18.47 -3.95
CA GLN A 216 26.40 18.77 -4.89
C GLN A 216 26.03 18.53 -6.35
N TYR A 217 24.96 17.78 -6.61
CA TYR A 217 24.58 17.29 -7.92
C TYR A 217 23.31 17.91 -8.49
N LEU A 218 22.46 18.49 -7.64
CA LEU A 218 21.16 19.04 -8.04
C LEU A 218 21.11 20.57 -7.93
N MET A 219 20.46 21.18 -8.90
CA MET A 219 20.14 22.62 -8.84
C MET A 219 19.07 22.88 -7.77
N GLN A 220 19.02 24.12 -7.29
CA GLN A 220 17.97 24.56 -6.36
C GLN A 220 16.57 24.26 -6.92
N HIS A 221 15.64 23.86 -6.04
CA HIS A 221 14.26 23.47 -6.38
C HIS A 221 14.13 22.30 -7.34
N LYS A 222 15.16 21.48 -7.45
CA LYS A 222 15.10 20.19 -8.13
C LYS A 222 15.21 19.07 -7.11
N PHE A 223 14.44 18.00 -7.34
CA PHE A 223 14.31 16.85 -6.44
C PHE A 223 14.74 15.58 -7.15
N PRO A 224 15.44 14.67 -6.46
CA PRO A 224 15.84 13.40 -7.07
C PRO A 224 14.64 12.47 -7.22
N LEU A 225 14.80 11.47 -8.09
CA LEU A 225 13.93 10.30 -8.09
C LEU A 225 14.62 9.20 -7.28
N CYS A 226 13.94 8.65 -6.30
CA CYS A 226 14.45 7.50 -5.55
C CYS A 226 13.33 6.57 -5.08
N VAL A 227 13.66 5.30 -4.90
CA VAL A 227 12.80 4.29 -4.27
C VAL A 227 13.63 3.58 -3.22
N LEU A 228 13.33 3.81 -1.94
CA LEU A 228 14.12 3.35 -0.81
C LEU A 228 13.30 2.47 0.14
N HIS A 229 13.84 1.33 0.51
CA HIS A 229 13.33 0.47 1.57
C HIS A 229 14.25 0.60 2.79
N ILE A 230 13.73 1.11 3.88
CA ILE A 230 14.46 1.38 5.12
C ILE A 230 13.98 0.37 6.16
N THR A 231 14.89 -0.46 6.63
CA THR A 231 14.62 -1.39 7.73
C THR A 231 15.09 -0.76 9.04
N MET A 232 14.17 -0.56 9.97
CA MET A 232 14.43 0.02 11.28
C MET A 232 13.82 -0.83 12.39
N ASP A 233 14.45 -0.76 13.57
CA ASP A 233 13.88 -1.33 14.78
C ASP A 233 12.59 -0.59 15.14
N THR A 234 11.53 -1.33 15.43
CA THR A 234 10.22 -0.78 15.80
C THR A 234 10.26 0.06 17.06
N GLU A 235 11.24 -0.17 17.96
CA GLU A 235 11.46 0.66 19.16
C GLU A 235 12.06 2.04 18.83
N THR A 236 12.70 2.19 17.67
CA THR A 236 13.36 3.45 17.26
C THR A 236 12.48 4.32 16.37
N VAL A 237 11.34 3.81 15.91
CA VAL A 237 10.44 4.52 15.01
C VAL A 237 8.97 4.26 15.37
N ASP A 238 8.23 5.32 15.64
CA ASP A 238 6.78 5.25 15.81
C ASP A 238 6.09 5.60 14.48
N VAL A 239 5.42 4.63 13.90
CA VAL A 239 4.67 4.76 12.63
C VAL A 239 3.17 5.00 12.84
N ASN A 240 2.71 5.11 14.10
CA ASN A 240 1.30 5.26 14.43
C ASN A 240 0.93 6.72 14.79
N VAL A 241 1.67 7.69 14.28
CA VAL A 241 1.53 9.12 14.65
C VAL A 241 0.31 9.78 14.01
N HIS A 242 -0.12 9.33 12.82
CA HIS A 242 -1.20 9.98 12.05
C HIS A 242 -2.23 8.97 11.53
N PRO A 243 -3.53 9.32 11.44
CA PRO A 243 -4.58 8.42 10.89
C PRO A 243 -4.29 7.91 9.48
N SER A 244 -3.64 8.70 8.63
CA SER A 244 -3.22 8.28 7.28
C SER A 244 -2.05 7.29 7.30
N LYS A 245 -1.39 7.10 8.46
CA LYS A 245 -0.23 6.22 8.66
C LYS A 245 0.95 6.53 7.72
N MET A 246 1.01 7.72 7.16
CA MET A 246 2.09 8.16 6.28
C MET A 246 3.17 8.99 6.99
N ASP A 247 2.98 9.31 8.26
CA ASP A 247 3.93 10.07 9.06
C ASP A 247 4.61 9.19 10.11
N VAL A 248 5.84 9.54 10.47
CA VAL A 248 6.64 8.79 11.45
C VAL A 248 7.35 9.74 12.40
N ARG A 249 7.52 9.29 13.63
CA ARG A 249 8.38 9.93 14.62
C ARG A 249 9.61 9.04 14.87
N PHE A 250 10.79 9.61 14.70
CA PHE A 250 12.06 8.96 15.01
C PHE A 250 12.47 9.30 16.44
N SER A 251 13.06 8.35 17.16
CA SER A 251 13.68 8.59 18.47
C SER A 251 14.90 9.50 18.35
N ASP A 252 15.73 9.33 17.31
CA ASP A 252 16.84 10.24 16.93
C ASP A 252 16.80 10.51 15.43
N GLY A 253 15.96 11.46 15.03
CA GLY A 253 15.80 11.85 13.62
C GLY A 253 17.05 12.55 13.03
N MET A 254 17.87 13.21 13.85
CA MET A 254 19.08 13.88 13.36
C MET A 254 20.18 12.89 13.03
N ALA A 255 20.46 11.92 13.91
CA ALA A 255 21.44 10.87 13.63
C ALA A 255 21.05 10.04 12.40
N PHE A 256 19.75 9.70 12.27
CA PHE A 256 19.25 8.99 11.10
C PHE A 256 19.42 9.81 9.82
N ALA A 257 19.03 11.09 9.81
CA ALA A 257 19.16 11.98 8.65
C ALA A 257 20.61 12.12 8.19
N ARG A 258 21.54 12.27 9.14
CA ARG A 258 22.97 12.34 8.85
C ARG A 258 23.49 11.06 8.21
N MET A 259 23.17 9.91 8.80
CA MET A 259 23.54 8.61 8.25
C MET A 259 23.02 8.42 6.83
N LEU A 260 21.74 8.80 6.57
CA LEU A 260 21.13 8.67 5.25
C LEU A 260 21.79 9.60 4.23
N SER A 261 22.02 10.88 4.57
CA SER A 261 22.66 11.83 3.66
C SER A 261 24.10 11.45 3.29
N GLU A 262 24.88 10.95 4.26
CA GLU A 262 26.24 10.45 4.03
C GLU A 262 26.29 9.21 3.12
N LYS A 263 25.23 8.42 3.09
CA LYS A 263 25.14 7.23 2.21
C LYS A 263 24.71 7.56 0.79
N ILE A 264 24.02 8.68 0.61
CA ILE A 264 23.55 9.14 -0.69
C ILE A 264 24.61 9.99 -1.40
N ALA A 265 25.42 10.76 -0.65
CA ALA A 265 26.51 11.56 -1.16
C ALA A 265 27.66 10.73 -1.75
#